data_d841aad3940fbd585ec56d93b195b861
#
_entry.id   d841aad3940fbd585ec56d93b195b861
#
_cell.length_a   1.000
_cell.length_b   1.000
_cell.length_c   1.000
_cell.angle_alpha   90.00
_cell.angle_beta   90.00
_cell.angle_gamma   90.00
#
_symmetry.space_group_name_H-M   'P 1'
#
loop_
_entity.id
_entity.type
_entity.pdbx_description
1 polymer ?
#
loop_
_entity_poly.entity_id
_entity_poly.type
_entity_poly.pdbx_seq_one_letter_code
_entity_poly.pdbx_strand_id
1 'polypeptide(L)'
;MLNSYGGKYLETPNFNRLAEKSVQFNNHYIGSMPCMPARRDMHSGRLSFLHRAWGPLEPFDNSFPELLRLNNTYTHLVTDHYHYFEDGGATYHNRFNSYDFIRGQERDPWKAMVQPLSLIHI
;
A
#
# COMPACT_ATOMS: atom_id res chain seq x y z
N MET A 1 -4.04 -15.87 -10.01
CA MET A 1 -4.07 -15.08 -11.25
C MET A 1 -5.51 -14.78 -11.60
N LEU A 2 -5.85 -13.53 -11.90
CA LEU A 2 -7.23 -13.09 -12.21
C LEU A 2 -7.72 -13.68 -13.54
N ASN A 3 -9.03 -13.92 -13.67
CA ASN A 3 -9.60 -14.43 -14.94
C ASN A 3 -9.37 -13.45 -16.09
N SER A 4 -9.44 -12.13 -15.85
CA SER A 4 -9.16 -11.09 -16.85
C SER A 4 -7.76 -11.18 -17.47
N TYR A 5 -6.82 -11.83 -16.78
CA TYR A 5 -5.47 -12.14 -17.26
C TYR A 5 -5.27 -13.62 -17.61
N GLY A 6 -6.35 -14.35 -17.91
CA GLY A 6 -6.30 -15.76 -18.32
C GLY A 6 -6.17 -16.77 -17.19
N GLY A 7 -6.36 -16.38 -15.95
CA GLY A 7 -6.42 -17.31 -14.80
C GLY A 7 -7.62 -18.22 -14.88
N LYS A 8 -7.43 -19.54 -14.62
CA LYS A 8 -8.47 -20.56 -14.76
C LYS A 8 -8.85 -21.24 -13.45
N TYR A 9 -8.09 -20.99 -12.35
CA TYR A 9 -8.25 -21.74 -11.10
C TYR A 9 -9.18 -21.07 -10.09
N LEU A 10 -9.39 -19.75 -10.22
CA LEU A 10 -10.19 -18.98 -9.32
C LEU A 10 -11.11 -18.06 -10.12
N GLU A 11 -12.40 -18.12 -9.83
CA GLU A 11 -13.36 -17.18 -10.43
C GLU A 11 -13.26 -15.82 -9.75
N THR A 12 -13.08 -14.76 -10.55
CA THR A 12 -12.94 -13.39 -10.08
C THR A 12 -13.92 -12.46 -10.79
N PRO A 13 -15.26 -12.64 -10.59
CA PRO A 13 -16.29 -11.93 -11.36
C PRO A 13 -16.25 -10.41 -11.17
N ASN A 14 -15.93 -9.94 -9.98
CA ASN A 14 -15.84 -8.51 -9.71
C ASN A 14 -14.64 -7.84 -10.39
N PHE A 15 -13.51 -8.55 -10.46
CA PHE A 15 -12.34 -8.08 -11.23
C PHE A 15 -12.62 -8.09 -12.74
N ASN A 16 -13.36 -9.08 -13.24
CA ASN A 16 -13.76 -9.11 -14.64
C ASN A 16 -14.65 -7.91 -14.98
N ARG A 17 -15.65 -7.62 -14.14
CA ARG A 17 -16.53 -6.45 -14.29
C ARG A 17 -15.75 -5.11 -14.23
N LEU A 18 -14.70 -5.04 -13.42
CA LEU A 18 -13.80 -3.89 -13.39
C LEU A 18 -12.98 -3.79 -14.69
N ALA A 19 -12.43 -4.91 -15.17
CA ALA A 19 -11.64 -4.96 -16.39
C ALA A 19 -12.41 -4.49 -17.61
N GLU A 20 -13.71 -4.84 -17.72
CA GLU A 20 -14.60 -4.38 -18.81
C GLU A 20 -14.73 -2.84 -18.89
N LYS A 21 -14.49 -2.14 -17.79
CA LYS A 21 -14.62 -0.67 -17.67
C LYS A 21 -13.26 0.05 -17.53
N SER A 22 -12.17 -0.69 -17.66
CA SER A 22 -10.83 -0.18 -17.38
C SER A 22 -9.86 -0.49 -18.50
N VAL A 23 -8.77 0.26 -18.57
CA VAL A 23 -7.63 -0.11 -19.42
C VAL A 23 -6.85 -1.21 -18.73
N GLN A 24 -6.67 -2.33 -19.39
CA GLN A 24 -5.88 -3.45 -18.92
C GLN A 24 -4.47 -3.38 -19.47
N PHE A 25 -3.48 -3.37 -18.59
CA PHE A 25 -2.07 -3.39 -18.94
C PHE A 25 -1.54 -4.82 -18.89
N ASN A 26 -1.16 -5.38 -20.03
CA ASN A 26 -0.60 -6.73 -20.12
C ASN A 26 0.89 -6.77 -19.73
N ASN A 27 1.59 -5.66 -19.92
CA ASN A 27 2.99 -5.47 -19.56
C ASN A 27 3.09 -4.28 -18.60
N HIS A 28 3.05 -4.56 -17.31
CA HIS A 28 3.22 -3.58 -16.26
C HIS A 28 4.34 -4.04 -15.32
N TYR A 29 5.38 -3.22 -15.19
CA TYR A 29 6.56 -3.54 -14.40
C TYR A 29 6.59 -2.69 -13.13
N ILE A 30 6.94 -3.32 -12.02
CA ILE A 30 7.14 -2.62 -10.76
C ILE A 30 8.49 -1.89 -10.78
N GLY A 31 8.51 -0.65 -10.31
CA GLY A 31 9.74 0.15 -10.26
C GLY A 31 10.61 -0.17 -9.05
N SER A 32 9.99 -0.47 -7.92
CA SER A 32 10.69 -0.76 -6.66
C SER A 32 10.00 -1.86 -5.87
N MET A 33 10.77 -2.55 -5.03
CA MET A 33 10.29 -3.61 -4.14
C MET A 33 10.99 -3.50 -2.77
N PRO A 34 10.44 -4.05 -1.71
CA PRO A 34 9.10 -4.63 -1.57
C PRO A 34 7.99 -3.57 -1.39
N CYS A 35 6.99 -3.82 -0.56
CA CYS A 35 5.76 -3.02 -0.47
C CYS A 35 5.98 -1.51 -0.23
N MET A 36 6.80 -1.09 0.74
CA MET A 36 6.95 0.34 1.06
C MET A 36 7.66 1.14 -0.05
N PRO A 37 8.77 0.69 -0.64
CA PRO A 37 9.36 1.34 -1.81
C PRO A 37 8.40 1.42 -3.01
N ALA A 38 7.66 0.33 -3.29
CA ALA A 38 6.67 0.32 -4.36
C ALA A 38 5.52 1.32 -4.10
N ARG A 39 5.07 1.45 -2.85
CA ARG A 39 4.05 2.44 -2.46
C ARG A 39 4.57 3.86 -2.60
N ARG A 40 5.84 4.10 -2.30
CA ARG A 40 6.47 5.40 -2.50
C ARG A 40 6.47 5.78 -3.99
N ASP A 41 6.86 4.86 -4.87
CA ASP A 41 6.82 5.09 -6.31
C ASP A 41 5.39 5.43 -6.77
N MET A 42 4.42 4.67 -6.29
CA MET A 42 3.00 4.91 -6.59
C MET A 42 2.51 6.28 -6.09
N HIS A 43 2.90 6.68 -4.88
CA HIS A 43 2.49 7.96 -4.29
C HIS A 43 3.13 9.17 -4.97
N SER A 44 4.42 9.06 -5.30
CA SER A 44 5.23 10.19 -5.79
C SER A 44 5.36 10.25 -7.32
N GLY A 45 5.05 9.17 -8.02
CA GLY A 45 5.31 9.03 -9.46
C GLY A 45 6.78 8.96 -9.83
N ARG A 46 7.66 8.68 -8.86
CA ARG A 46 9.13 8.63 -9.03
C ARG A 46 9.65 7.26 -8.66
N LEU A 47 10.59 6.76 -9.44
CA LEU A 47 11.29 5.52 -9.12
C LEU A 47 12.29 5.75 -7.98
N SER A 48 12.07 5.12 -6.85
CA SER A 48 12.86 5.32 -5.63
C SER A 48 14.03 4.35 -5.47
N PHE A 49 14.12 3.29 -6.27
CA PHE A 49 15.11 2.23 -6.12
C PHE A 49 16.58 2.70 -6.21
N LEU A 50 16.82 3.86 -6.84
CA LEU A 50 18.18 4.43 -6.96
C LEU A 50 18.64 5.21 -5.73
N HIS A 51 17.74 5.68 -4.89
CA HIS A 51 18.08 6.61 -3.82
C HIS A 51 17.40 6.34 -2.50
N ARG A 52 16.40 5.46 -2.48
CA ARG A 52 15.62 5.17 -1.28
C ARG A 52 15.19 3.70 -1.21
N ALA A 53 15.45 3.10 -0.07
CA ALA A 53 14.95 1.78 0.27
C ALA A 53 13.64 1.88 1.07
N TRP A 54 13.47 1.07 2.08
CA TRP A 54 12.36 1.14 3.02
C TRP A 54 12.37 2.46 3.80
N GLY A 55 11.22 3.11 3.89
CA GLY A 55 11.11 4.34 4.65
C GLY A 55 9.82 5.13 4.40
N PRO A 56 9.62 6.20 5.16
CA PRO A 56 8.48 7.09 5.02
C PRO A 56 8.54 7.90 3.72
N LEU A 57 7.43 8.57 3.41
CA LEU A 57 7.47 9.71 2.50
C LEU A 57 8.25 10.85 3.17
N GLU A 58 9.14 11.46 2.44
CA GLU A 58 9.89 12.61 2.93
C GLU A 58 9.07 13.89 2.80
N PRO A 59 9.41 14.97 3.55
CA PRO A 59 8.71 16.24 3.45
C PRO A 59 8.71 16.86 2.04
N PHE A 60 9.70 16.53 1.24
CA PHE A 60 9.84 17.01 -0.14
C PHE A 60 9.14 16.10 -1.19
N ASP A 61 8.59 14.96 -0.78
CA ASP A 61 7.85 14.09 -1.69
C ASP A 61 6.44 14.63 -1.91
N ASN A 62 6.16 15.01 -3.14
CA ASN A 62 4.80 15.33 -3.56
C ASN A 62 4.03 14.04 -3.74
N SER A 63 3.07 13.76 -2.85
CA SER A 63 2.22 12.59 -2.98
C SER A 63 0.92 12.92 -3.69
N PHE A 64 0.42 12.02 -4.54
CA PHE A 64 -0.80 12.27 -5.30
C PHE A 64 -2.03 12.53 -4.40
N PRO A 65 -2.23 11.87 -3.23
CA PRO A 65 -3.37 12.18 -2.38
C PRO A 65 -3.30 13.59 -1.80
N GLU A 66 -2.11 14.04 -1.43
CA GLU A 66 -1.89 15.38 -0.92
C GLU A 66 -2.13 16.44 -2.00
N LEU A 67 -1.64 16.21 -3.22
CA LEU A 67 -1.89 17.10 -4.35
C LEU A 67 -3.38 17.22 -4.67
N LEU A 68 -4.13 16.12 -4.63
CA LEU A 68 -5.58 16.11 -4.80
C LEU A 68 -6.26 16.89 -3.68
N ARG A 69 -5.89 16.65 -2.43
CA ARG A 69 -6.40 17.36 -1.25
C ARG A 69 -6.19 18.87 -1.34
N LEU A 70 -4.99 19.29 -1.74
CA LEU A 70 -4.66 20.72 -1.95
C LEU A 70 -5.46 21.35 -3.11
N ASN A 71 -5.96 20.55 -4.01
CA ASN A 71 -6.85 20.97 -5.11
C ASN A 71 -8.33 20.69 -4.84
N ASN A 72 -8.75 20.72 -3.59
CA ASN A 72 -10.14 20.56 -3.15
C ASN A 72 -10.80 19.22 -3.54
N THR A 73 -10.01 18.19 -3.77
CA THR A 73 -10.51 16.83 -4.00
C THR A 73 -10.36 16.03 -2.70
N TYR A 74 -11.46 15.57 -2.16
CA TYR A 74 -11.45 14.73 -0.96
C TYR A 74 -10.81 13.38 -1.24
N THR A 75 -9.90 12.98 -0.37
CA THR A 75 -9.16 11.71 -0.49
C THR A 75 -9.34 10.86 0.76
N HIS A 76 -9.63 9.58 0.56
CA HIS A 76 -9.82 8.62 1.63
C HIS A 76 -9.02 7.35 1.37
N LEU A 77 -8.29 6.88 2.37
CA LEU A 77 -7.51 5.65 2.32
C LEU A 77 -8.23 4.55 3.10
N VAL A 78 -8.46 3.42 2.46
CA VAL A 78 -8.85 2.17 3.14
C VAL A 78 -7.70 1.20 3.00
N THR A 79 -7.14 0.73 4.11
CA THR A 79 -5.95 -0.12 4.10
C THR A 79 -5.93 -1.10 5.27
N ASP A 80 -5.35 -2.24 5.05
CA ASP A 80 -4.96 -3.23 6.06
C ASP A 80 -3.44 -3.26 6.29
N HIS A 81 -2.70 -2.42 5.55
CA HIS A 81 -1.24 -2.43 5.52
C HIS A 81 -0.64 -1.76 6.76
N TYR A 82 -0.24 -2.55 7.75
CA TYR A 82 0.23 -2.07 9.04
C TYR A 82 1.54 -1.27 8.99
N HIS A 83 2.37 -1.47 7.95
CA HIS A 83 3.63 -0.74 7.80
C HIS A 83 3.47 0.77 7.67
N TYR A 84 2.28 1.26 7.34
CA TYR A 84 2.00 2.70 7.38
C TYR A 84 2.00 3.29 8.79
N PHE A 85 1.92 2.45 9.82
CA PHE A 85 1.75 2.82 11.22
C PHE A 85 2.94 2.39 12.11
N GLU A 86 4.04 1.95 11.51
CA GLU A 86 5.27 1.60 12.20
C GLU A 86 6.41 2.58 11.90
N ASP A 87 7.49 2.47 12.66
CA ASP A 87 8.71 3.25 12.42
C ASP A 87 9.24 3.03 11.00
N GLY A 88 9.55 4.13 10.32
CA GLY A 88 9.99 4.11 8.93
C GLY A 88 8.90 3.98 7.87
N GLY A 89 7.62 3.92 8.27
CA GLY A 89 6.47 3.84 7.35
C GLY A 89 5.39 4.90 7.55
N ALA A 90 5.44 5.63 8.62
CA ALA A 90 4.33 6.38 9.22
C ALA A 90 3.84 7.66 8.51
N THR A 91 4.20 7.94 7.28
CA THR A 91 3.84 9.23 6.62
C THR A 91 2.95 9.10 5.40
N TYR A 92 2.48 7.90 5.09
CA TYR A 92 1.64 7.65 3.91
C TYR A 92 0.16 7.97 4.17
N HIS A 93 -0.39 7.46 5.26
CA HIS A 93 -1.81 7.61 5.60
C HIS A 93 -2.21 9.06 5.91
N ASN A 94 -1.32 9.86 6.49
CA ASN A 94 -1.58 11.25 6.83
C ASN A 94 -1.57 12.22 5.64
N ARG A 95 -1.28 11.74 4.44
CA ARG A 95 -1.40 12.51 3.20
C ARG A 95 -2.83 12.57 2.66
N PHE A 96 -3.71 11.72 3.17
CA PHE A 96 -5.15 11.70 2.85
C PHE A 96 -5.94 12.61 3.78
N ASN A 97 -7.18 12.97 3.39
CA ASN A 97 -8.11 13.69 4.27
C ASN A 97 -8.56 12.82 5.45
N SER A 98 -8.78 11.54 5.18
CA SER A 98 -9.15 10.55 6.19
C SER A 98 -8.67 9.15 5.80
N TYR A 99 -8.68 8.25 6.75
CA TYR A 99 -8.33 6.85 6.50
C TYR A 99 -9.07 5.91 7.45
N ASP A 100 -9.28 4.69 6.96
CA ASP A 100 -9.72 3.53 7.74
C ASP A 100 -8.63 2.47 7.71
N PHE A 101 -8.18 2.06 8.89
CA PHE A 101 -7.24 0.96 9.04
C PHE A 101 -7.96 -0.31 9.49
N ILE A 102 -7.98 -1.32 8.62
CA ILE A 102 -8.57 -2.64 8.89
C ILE A 102 -7.52 -3.50 9.58
N ARG A 103 -7.66 -3.67 10.90
CA ARG A 103 -6.68 -4.36 11.74
C ARG A 103 -6.73 -5.87 11.59
N GLY A 104 -5.59 -6.51 11.85
CA GLY A 104 -5.50 -7.96 12.05
C GLY A 104 -5.16 -8.78 10.81
N GLN A 105 -5.11 -8.19 9.62
CA GLN A 105 -4.81 -8.90 8.38
C GLN A 105 -3.38 -9.46 8.37
N GLU A 106 -2.39 -8.60 8.53
CA GLU A 106 -0.97 -8.99 8.60
C GLU A 106 -0.52 -9.10 10.06
N ARG A 107 -0.91 -8.12 10.87
CA ARG A 107 -0.49 -7.94 12.25
C ARG A 107 -1.47 -7.01 12.98
N ASP A 108 -1.55 -7.12 14.30
CA ASP A 108 -2.25 -6.14 15.13
C ASP A 108 -1.28 -5.49 16.13
N PRO A 109 -0.63 -4.36 15.78
CA PRO A 109 0.33 -3.71 16.66
C PRO A 109 -0.30 -3.11 17.93
N TRP A 110 -1.63 -3.00 18.00
CA TRP A 110 -2.36 -2.59 19.21
C TRP A 110 -2.59 -3.74 20.19
N LYS A 111 -2.23 -4.97 19.82
CA LYS A 111 -2.27 -6.18 20.65
C LYS A 111 -0.92 -6.86 20.65
N ALA A 112 0.11 -6.14 21.02
CA ALA A 112 1.47 -6.66 21.00
C ALA A 112 1.85 -7.25 22.35
N MET A 113 2.50 -8.41 22.31
CA MET A 113 3.34 -8.90 23.38
C MET A 113 4.78 -8.50 23.06
N VAL A 114 5.31 -7.53 23.77
CA VAL A 114 6.62 -6.93 23.49
C VAL A 114 7.76 -7.95 23.68
N GLN A 115 7.58 -8.85 24.65
CA GLN A 115 8.48 -9.99 24.87
C GLN A 115 7.67 -11.28 24.84
N PRO A 116 7.48 -11.88 23.66
CA PRO A 116 6.75 -13.14 23.57
C PRO A 116 7.50 -14.24 24.34
N LEU A 117 6.75 -15.08 25.02
CA LEU A 117 7.32 -16.26 25.66
C LEU A 117 8.01 -17.13 24.61
N SER A 118 9.29 -17.37 24.78
CA SER A 118 10.02 -18.27 23.90
C SER A 118 9.63 -19.72 24.23
N LEU A 119 9.14 -20.44 23.24
CA LEU A 119 8.86 -21.88 23.36
C LEU A 119 10.12 -22.72 23.59
N ILE A 120 11.31 -22.11 23.49
CA ILE A 120 12.62 -22.78 23.74
C ILE A 120 12.91 -22.89 25.24
N HIS A 121 12.17 -22.20 26.08
CA HIS A 121 12.34 -22.21 27.53
C HIS A 121 11.26 -23.01 28.29
N ILE A 122 10.48 -23.82 27.58
CA ILE A 122 9.51 -24.76 28.15
C ILE A 122 10.12 -26.18 28.09
#